data_f61ed3ebe3bb2c078cb94764be48ef4d
#
_entry.id   f61ed3ebe3bb2c078cb94764be48ef4d
#
_cell.length_a   1.000
_cell.length_b   1.000
_cell.length_c   1.000
_cell.angle_alpha   90.00
_cell.angle_beta   90.00
_cell.angle_gamma   90.00
#
_symmetry.space_group_name_H-M   'P 1'
#
loop_
_entity.id
_entity.type
_entity.pdbx_description
1 polymer ?
#
loop_
_entity_poly.entity_id
_entity_poly.type
_entity_poly.pdbx_seq_one_letter_code
_entity_poly.pdbx_strand_id
1 'polypeptide(L)'
;TGDVYAQGDVVVTQGNQTLMSPRIEGNTKTTEYRTVGGYRFLENGGKTKDITGQNMTYRTSDHHFTADQAFGWNDPYYVKGQNATFDGETGHMEKGMVTTKHAMAFKHTPDYRVEGQDIKVYPGDKVVIKKPSFYIKNFKVLSLPSYTASLRHDKEGKFSIFSLVPKPTYSSDDGIG
;
A
#
# COMPACT_ATOMS: atom_id res chain seq x y z
N THR A 1 -3.42 30.61 -17.15
CA THR A 1 -2.83 29.28 -17.44
C THR A 1 -3.14 28.22 -16.41
N GLY A 2 -3.43 28.60 -15.16
CA GLY A 2 -3.72 27.68 -14.06
C GLY A 2 -2.48 26.96 -13.49
N ASP A 3 -1.28 27.23 -14.00
CA ASP A 3 -0.06 26.58 -13.50
C ASP A 3 0.27 27.07 -12.09
N VAL A 4 0.65 26.11 -11.25
CA VAL A 4 1.04 26.35 -9.86
C VAL A 4 2.42 25.72 -9.64
N TYR A 5 3.29 26.47 -8.98
CA TYR A 5 4.63 26.05 -8.64
C TYR A 5 4.97 26.50 -7.22
N ALA A 6 5.45 25.57 -6.41
CA ALA A 6 5.92 25.88 -5.07
C ALA A 6 7.23 25.12 -4.81
N GLN A 7 8.20 25.78 -4.18
CA GLN A 7 9.51 25.22 -3.84
C GLN A 7 9.90 25.63 -2.43
N GLY A 8 10.67 24.79 -1.78
CA GLY A 8 11.05 24.90 -0.38
C GLY A 8 10.33 23.79 0.41
N ASP A 9 10.12 23.99 1.68
CA ASP A 9 9.35 23.03 2.48
C ASP A 9 7.85 23.23 2.22
N VAL A 10 7.37 22.68 1.11
CA VAL A 10 5.98 22.84 0.67
C VAL A 10 5.06 21.94 1.46
N VAL A 11 4.00 22.52 2.02
CA VAL A 11 2.94 21.80 2.74
C VAL A 11 1.61 22.18 2.12
N VAL A 12 0.87 21.20 1.64
CA VAL A 12 -0.49 21.37 1.12
C VAL A 12 -1.45 20.60 2.01
N THR A 13 -2.43 21.30 2.54
CA THR A 13 -3.45 20.73 3.44
C THR A 13 -4.83 20.87 2.82
N GLN A 14 -5.58 19.76 2.81
CA GLN A 14 -6.98 19.75 2.39
C GLN A 14 -7.76 18.80 3.31
N GLY A 15 -8.66 19.34 4.13
CA GLY A 15 -9.39 18.55 5.11
C GLY A 15 -8.42 17.87 6.11
N ASN A 16 -8.52 16.55 6.19
CA ASN A 16 -7.64 15.73 7.04
C ASN A 16 -6.38 15.21 6.33
N GLN A 17 -6.15 15.67 5.09
CA GLN A 17 -5.02 15.25 4.27
C GLN A 17 -3.95 16.32 4.24
N THR A 18 -2.70 15.91 4.32
CA THR A 18 -1.53 16.79 4.23
C THR A 18 -0.49 16.16 3.32
N LEU A 19 -0.03 16.92 2.33
CA LEU A 19 1.06 16.53 1.43
C LEU A 19 2.24 17.45 1.68
N MET A 20 3.41 16.87 1.91
CA MET A 20 4.67 17.58 2.09
C MET A 20 5.67 17.14 1.03
N SER A 21 6.37 18.11 0.43
CA SER A 21 7.43 17.86 -0.53
C SER A 21 8.32 19.08 -0.66
N PRO A 22 9.60 18.92 -1.02
CA PRO A 22 10.46 20.07 -1.32
C PRO A 22 9.98 20.90 -2.50
N ARG A 23 9.28 20.29 -3.45
CA ARG A 23 8.79 20.95 -4.64
C ARG A 23 7.49 20.33 -5.11
N ILE A 24 6.50 21.18 -5.37
CA ILE A 24 5.22 20.77 -5.93
C ILE A 24 4.93 21.63 -7.17
N GLU A 25 4.57 20.97 -8.26
CA GLU A 25 4.10 21.57 -9.49
C GLU A 25 2.69 21.08 -9.79
N GLY A 26 1.87 21.92 -10.38
CA GLY A 26 0.52 21.51 -10.72
C GLY A 26 -0.19 22.49 -11.63
N ASN A 27 -1.43 22.14 -11.95
CA ASN A 27 -2.31 22.95 -12.77
C ASN A 27 -3.73 22.86 -12.24
N THR A 28 -4.31 24.00 -11.91
CA THR A 28 -5.67 24.08 -11.35
C THR A 28 -6.76 23.73 -12.35
N LYS A 29 -6.49 23.86 -13.64
CA LYS A 29 -7.44 23.52 -14.70
C LYS A 29 -7.52 22.01 -14.93
N THR A 30 -6.37 21.34 -14.99
CA THR A 30 -6.30 19.88 -15.12
C THR A 30 -6.47 19.19 -13.77
N THR A 31 -6.40 19.93 -12.67
CA THR A 31 -6.46 19.44 -11.29
C THR A 31 -5.36 18.43 -10.94
N GLU A 32 -4.29 18.40 -11.72
CA GLU A 32 -3.16 17.50 -11.53
C GLU A 32 -2.01 18.20 -10.83
N TYR A 33 -1.48 17.57 -9.79
CA TYR A 33 -0.35 18.06 -8.99
C TYR A 33 0.68 16.97 -8.88
N ARG A 34 1.97 17.33 -8.95
CA ARG A 34 3.06 16.40 -8.80
C ARG A 34 4.12 16.90 -7.83
N THR A 35 4.69 15.99 -7.09
CA THR A 35 5.88 16.24 -6.28
C THR A 35 7.13 15.92 -7.12
N VAL A 36 8.17 16.70 -6.93
CA VAL A 36 9.47 16.44 -7.54
C VAL A 36 10.43 16.00 -6.43
N GLY A 37 10.89 14.75 -6.52
CA GLY A 37 11.68 14.15 -5.46
C GLY A 37 10.81 13.49 -4.37
N GLY A 38 11.28 13.54 -3.14
CA GLY A 38 10.60 12.92 -2.00
C GLY A 38 9.27 13.57 -1.65
N TYR A 39 8.33 12.76 -1.18
CA TYR A 39 7.07 13.25 -0.63
C TYR A 39 6.70 12.51 0.66
N ARG A 40 5.86 13.15 1.46
CA ARG A 40 5.16 12.53 2.57
C ARG A 40 3.68 12.91 2.51
N PHE A 41 2.84 11.92 2.54
CA PHE A 41 1.39 12.07 2.55
C PHE A 41 0.84 11.57 3.89
N LEU A 42 0.07 12.40 4.56
CA LEU A 42 -0.59 12.08 5.82
C LEU A 42 -2.10 12.22 5.66
N GLU A 43 -2.83 11.25 6.16
CA GLU A 43 -4.28 11.34 6.30
C GLU A 43 -4.67 10.93 7.72
N ASN A 44 -5.31 11.85 8.43
CA ASN A 44 -5.80 11.63 9.80
C ASN A 44 -7.32 11.45 9.78
N GLY A 45 -7.81 10.48 10.53
CA GLY A 45 -9.23 10.16 10.62
C GLY A 45 -9.42 8.65 10.54
N GLY A 46 -10.44 8.09 11.14
CA GLY A 46 -10.77 6.66 11.18
C GLY A 46 -9.61 5.67 11.07
N LYS A 47 -8.91 5.69 9.94
CA LYS A 47 -7.66 4.95 9.71
C LYS A 47 -6.59 5.93 9.26
N THR A 48 -5.47 5.93 9.96
CA THR A 48 -4.34 6.81 9.68
C THR A 48 -3.50 6.27 8.53
N LYS A 49 -3.16 7.14 7.59
CA LYS A 49 -2.20 6.85 6.52
C LYS A 49 -0.99 7.76 6.67
N ASP A 50 0.19 7.21 6.57
CA ASP A 50 1.46 7.93 6.54
C ASP A 50 2.33 7.26 5.48
N ILE A 51 2.42 7.88 4.31
CA ILE A 51 3.08 7.33 3.14
C ILE A 51 4.18 8.26 2.68
N THR A 52 5.36 7.73 2.53
CA THR A 52 6.51 8.42 1.94
C THR A 52 6.89 7.77 0.62
N GLY A 53 7.57 8.49 -0.25
CA GLY A 53 8.03 7.93 -1.51
C GLY A 53 8.71 8.95 -2.40
N GLN A 54 8.72 8.65 -3.69
CA GLN A 54 9.36 9.47 -4.71
C GLN A 54 8.40 9.73 -5.87
N ASN A 55 8.42 10.97 -6.35
CA ASN A 55 7.76 11.38 -7.60
C ASN A 55 6.28 10.97 -7.68
N MET A 56 5.48 11.57 -6.82
CA MET A 56 4.04 11.35 -6.79
C MET A 56 3.34 12.30 -7.76
N THR A 57 2.37 11.80 -8.51
CA THR A 57 1.40 12.59 -9.27
C THR A 57 -0.01 12.28 -8.76
N TYR A 58 -0.77 13.32 -8.46
CA TYR A 58 -2.13 13.20 -7.97
C TYR A 58 -3.07 14.14 -8.72
N ARG A 59 -4.20 13.61 -9.17
CA ARG A 59 -5.26 14.37 -9.81
C ARG A 59 -6.49 14.38 -8.91
N THR A 60 -6.90 15.58 -8.49
CA THR A 60 -7.96 15.73 -7.49
C THR A 60 -9.35 15.47 -8.05
N SER A 61 -9.55 15.63 -9.36
CA SER A 61 -10.86 15.46 -10.00
C SER A 61 -11.39 14.02 -9.99
N ASP A 62 -10.51 13.03 -10.11
CA ASP A 62 -10.85 11.62 -10.18
C ASP A 62 -10.06 10.76 -9.18
N HIS A 63 -9.30 11.41 -8.27
CA HIS A 63 -8.46 10.74 -7.28
C HIS A 63 -7.40 9.80 -7.88
N HIS A 64 -6.98 10.07 -9.12
CA HIS A 64 -5.92 9.30 -9.77
C HIS A 64 -4.57 9.62 -9.12
N PHE A 65 -3.85 8.58 -8.74
CA PHE A 65 -2.56 8.68 -8.05
C PHE A 65 -1.53 7.78 -8.73
N THR A 66 -0.33 8.29 -8.91
CA THR A 66 0.83 7.49 -9.32
C THR A 66 2.05 7.86 -8.47
N ALA A 67 2.94 6.92 -8.23
CA ALA A 67 4.21 7.17 -7.56
C ALA A 67 5.24 6.14 -7.98
N ASP A 68 6.50 6.58 -8.16
CA ASP A 68 7.60 5.67 -8.48
C ASP A 68 7.88 4.73 -7.30
N GLN A 69 7.78 5.24 -6.09
CA GLN A 69 7.91 4.48 -4.86
C GLN A 69 6.88 4.96 -3.84
N ALA A 70 6.30 4.01 -3.14
CA ALA A 70 5.46 4.25 -1.99
C ALA A 70 5.90 3.33 -0.84
N PHE A 71 6.06 3.91 0.33
CA PHE A 71 6.46 3.21 1.54
C PHE A 71 5.74 3.83 2.72
N GLY A 72 5.05 3.04 3.49
CA GLY A 72 4.44 3.59 4.67
C GLY A 72 3.34 2.77 5.28
N TRP A 73 2.66 3.47 6.13
CA TRP A 73 1.64 2.97 7.01
C TRP A 73 0.26 3.27 6.47
N ASN A 74 -0.50 2.23 6.26
CA ASN A 74 -1.94 2.30 5.99
C ASN A 74 -2.62 1.28 6.90
N ASP A 75 -3.08 1.77 8.05
CA ASP A 75 -3.57 0.95 9.15
C ASP A 75 -4.49 -0.19 8.69
N PRO A 76 -4.22 -1.44 9.06
CA PRO A 76 -3.18 -1.94 9.97
C PRO A 76 -1.87 -2.39 9.33
N TYR A 77 -1.64 -2.05 8.06
CA TYR A 77 -0.54 -2.59 7.28
C TYR A 77 0.60 -1.61 7.09
N TYR A 78 1.79 -2.17 7.01
CA TYR A 78 2.98 -1.56 6.47
C TYR A 78 3.16 -2.01 5.03
N VAL A 79 3.24 -1.07 4.10
CA VAL A 79 3.28 -1.36 2.66
C VAL A 79 4.50 -0.69 2.04
N LYS A 80 5.20 -1.40 1.19
CA LYS A 80 6.27 -0.88 0.37
C LYS A 80 6.05 -1.35 -1.07
N GLY A 81 6.10 -0.44 -2.03
CA GLY A 81 5.88 -0.80 -3.42
C GLY A 81 6.60 0.10 -4.40
N GLN A 82 6.78 -0.41 -5.62
CA GLN A 82 7.31 0.32 -6.76
C GLN A 82 6.23 0.49 -7.81
N ASN A 83 6.28 1.62 -8.52
CA ASN A 83 5.34 1.97 -9.58
C ASN A 83 3.89 1.78 -9.13
N ALA A 84 3.56 2.48 -8.04
CA ALA A 84 2.24 2.45 -7.46
C ALA A 84 1.29 3.34 -8.26
N THR A 85 0.09 2.84 -8.53
CA THR A 85 -0.99 3.59 -9.18
C THR A 85 -2.29 3.37 -8.45
N PHE A 86 -3.16 4.35 -8.47
CA PHE A 86 -4.53 4.26 -7.97
C PHE A 86 -5.43 5.10 -8.89
N ASP A 87 -6.47 4.49 -9.43
CA ASP A 87 -7.36 5.14 -10.40
C ASP A 87 -8.65 5.70 -9.79
N GLY A 88 -8.74 5.74 -8.47
CA GLY A 88 -9.95 6.09 -7.72
C GLY A 88 -10.74 4.86 -7.26
N GLU A 89 -10.55 3.71 -7.87
CA GLU A 89 -11.24 2.46 -7.54
C GLU A 89 -10.29 1.31 -7.23
N THR A 90 -9.22 1.17 -8.00
CA THR A 90 -8.27 0.06 -7.88
C THR A 90 -6.85 0.56 -7.74
N GLY A 91 -6.12 0.01 -6.79
CA GLY A 91 -4.69 0.22 -6.61
C GLY A 91 -3.88 -0.88 -7.29
N HIS A 92 -2.69 -0.53 -7.77
CA HIS A 92 -1.75 -1.46 -8.38
C HIS A 92 -0.31 -1.10 -8.01
N MET A 93 0.51 -2.11 -7.74
CA MET A 93 1.96 -1.98 -7.58
C MET A 93 2.65 -3.09 -8.37
N GLU A 94 3.74 -2.76 -9.07
CA GLU A 94 4.49 -3.76 -9.85
C GLU A 94 5.22 -4.76 -8.97
N LYS A 95 5.85 -4.26 -7.93
CA LYS A 95 6.51 -5.05 -6.90
C LYS A 95 6.17 -4.47 -5.55
N GLY A 96 5.88 -5.33 -4.60
CA GLY A 96 5.51 -4.84 -3.29
C GLY A 96 5.75 -5.84 -2.18
N MET A 97 5.74 -5.29 -0.99
CA MET A 97 5.82 -6.00 0.27
C MET A 97 4.70 -5.51 1.17
N VAL A 98 4.07 -6.42 1.85
CA VAL A 98 3.06 -6.12 2.87
C VAL A 98 3.41 -6.83 4.16
N THR A 99 3.34 -6.11 5.26
CA THR A 99 3.51 -6.65 6.61
C THR A 99 2.64 -5.88 7.59
N THR A 100 2.67 -6.22 8.86
CA THR A 100 1.95 -5.47 9.89
C THR A 100 2.89 -4.57 10.68
N LYS A 101 2.32 -3.58 11.36
CA LYS A 101 3.06 -2.67 12.26
C LYS A 101 3.85 -3.42 13.32
N HIS A 102 3.26 -4.45 13.90
CA HIS A 102 3.93 -5.21 14.96
C HIS A 102 5.17 -5.95 14.44
N ALA A 103 5.11 -6.47 13.23
CA ALA A 103 6.25 -7.14 12.61
C ALA A 103 7.39 -6.18 12.27
N MET A 104 7.08 -4.91 12.00
CA MET A 104 8.08 -3.87 11.68
C MET A 104 8.59 -3.11 12.89
N ALA A 105 7.96 -3.26 14.06
CA ALA A 105 8.31 -2.49 15.24
C ALA A 105 9.79 -2.71 15.62
N PHE A 106 10.56 -1.62 15.62
CA PHE A 106 11.98 -1.59 16.03
C PHE A 106 12.92 -2.49 15.24
N LYS A 107 12.53 -2.93 14.04
CA LYS A 107 13.32 -3.85 13.22
C LYS A 107 13.44 -3.35 11.78
N HIS A 108 14.61 -3.57 11.18
CA HIS A 108 14.82 -3.30 9.75
C HIS A 108 14.18 -4.37 8.86
N THR A 109 14.14 -5.62 9.34
CA THR A 109 13.50 -6.74 8.66
C THR A 109 12.28 -7.17 9.46
N PRO A 110 11.08 -7.18 8.87
CA PRO A 110 9.88 -7.62 9.57
C PRO A 110 9.96 -9.10 9.95
N ASP A 111 9.34 -9.46 11.07
CA ASP A 111 9.26 -10.85 11.52
C ASP A 111 8.56 -11.74 10.49
N TYR A 112 7.58 -11.19 9.78
CA TYR A 112 6.89 -11.86 8.68
C TYR A 112 6.48 -10.83 7.63
N ARG A 113 6.52 -11.23 6.37
CA ARG A 113 6.10 -10.39 5.25
C ARG A 113 5.65 -11.21 4.06
N VAL A 114 4.87 -10.58 3.22
CA VAL A 114 4.52 -11.10 1.90
C VAL A 114 5.16 -10.19 0.85
N GLU A 115 5.92 -10.76 -0.05
CA GLU A 115 6.45 -10.06 -1.22
C GLU A 115 5.78 -10.61 -2.47
N GLY A 116 5.49 -9.76 -3.41
CA GLY A 116 4.83 -10.18 -4.63
C GLY A 116 4.99 -9.21 -5.79
N GLN A 117 4.44 -9.63 -6.93
CA GLN A 117 4.43 -8.87 -8.17
C GLN A 117 2.98 -8.57 -8.57
N ASP A 118 2.78 -7.51 -9.36
CA ASP A 118 1.46 -7.12 -9.86
C ASP A 118 0.38 -7.17 -8.78
N ILE A 119 0.64 -6.48 -7.66
CA ILE A 119 -0.28 -6.44 -6.53
C ILE A 119 -1.44 -5.52 -6.91
N LYS A 120 -2.65 -6.05 -6.96
CA LYS A 120 -3.87 -5.28 -7.20
C LYS A 120 -4.69 -5.21 -5.92
N VAL A 121 -5.05 -4.01 -5.53
CA VAL A 121 -5.87 -3.74 -4.35
C VAL A 121 -7.23 -3.23 -4.81
N TYR A 122 -8.27 -3.96 -4.45
CA TYR A 122 -9.66 -3.54 -4.61
C TYR A 122 -10.16 -3.12 -3.22
N PRO A 123 -10.18 -1.81 -2.90
CA PRO A 123 -10.46 -1.34 -1.56
C PRO A 123 -11.78 -1.88 -1.00
N GLY A 124 -11.73 -2.41 0.22
CA GLY A 124 -12.89 -3.01 0.88
C GLY A 124 -13.31 -4.37 0.36
N ASP A 125 -12.68 -4.88 -0.68
CA ASP A 125 -13.03 -6.18 -1.29
C ASP A 125 -11.90 -7.20 -1.18
N LYS A 126 -10.81 -7.01 -1.92
CA LYS A 126 -9.74 -8.01 -1.99
C LYS A 126 -8.39 -7.41 -2.40
N VAL A 127 -7.35 -8.17 -2.14
CA VAL A 127 -6.00 -7.97 -2.72
C VAL A 127 -5.64 -9.21 -3.53
N VAL A 128 -5.16 -9.00 -4.74
CA VAL A 128 -4.67 -10.07 -5.63
C VAL A 128 -3.18 -9.88 -5.84
N ILE A 129 -2.39 -10.91 -5.54
CA ILE A 129 -0.93 -10.87 -5.62
C ILE A 129 -0.47 -11.97 -6.56
N LYS A 130 0.33 -11.61 -7.56
CA LYS A 130 0.99 -12.58 -8.42
C LYS A 130 2.34 -13.00 -7.81
N LYS A 131 2.62 -14.28 -7.90
CA LYS A 131 3.87 -14.90 -7.40
C LYS A 131 4.23 -14.46 -5.97
N PRO A 132 3.28 -14.54 -5.02
CA PRO A 132 3.57 -14.17 -3.66
C PRO A 132 4.58 -15.12 -3.04
N SER A 133 5.49 -14.55 -2.27
CA SER A 133 6.43 -15.27 -1.43
C SER A 133 6.22 -14.84 0.01
N PHE A 134 6.06 -15.80 0.88
CA PHE A 134 5.84 -15.60 2.30
C PHE A 134 7.14 -15.83 3.05
N TYR A 135 7.54 -14.86 3.86
CA TYR A 135 8.78 -14.89 4.62
C TYR A 135 8.50 -14.81 6.11
N ILE A 136 9.24 -15.61 6.86
CA ILE A 136 9.40 -15.43 8.30
C ILE A 136 10.85 -15.03 8.52
N LYS A 137 11.07 -13.81 9.00
CA LYS A 137 12.38 -13.15 9.03
C LYS A 137 12.99 -13.14 7.62
N ASN A 138 14.15 -13.75 7.44
CA ASN A 138 14.82 -13.83 6.13
C ASN A 138 14.57 -15.15 5.40
N PHE A 139 13.74 -16.03 5.97
CA PHE A 139 13.48 -17.34 5.40
C PHE A 139 12.20 -17.33 4.57
N LYS A 140 12.34 -17.69 3.29
CA LYS A 140 11.19 -17.96 2.44
C LYS A 140 10.54 -19.26 2.87
N VAL A 141 9.30 -19.19 3.32
CA VAL A 141 8.53 -20.32 3.82
C VAL A 141 7.70 -20.96 2.73
N LEU A 142 7.13 -20.13 1.84
CA LEU A 142 6.16 -20.59 0.85
C LEU A 142 6.17 -19.63 -0.34
N SER A 143 5.97 -20.18 -1.54
CA SER A 143 5.69 -19.41 -2.77
C SER A 143 4.48 -20.01 -3.45
N LEU A 144 3.64 -19.16 -4.00
CA LEU A 144 2.46 -19.56 -4.75
C LEU A 144 2.46 -18.88 -6.13
N PRO A 145 1.74 -19.44 -7.14
CA PRO A 145 1.57 -18.75 -8.44
C PRO A 145 0.77 -17.47 -8.33
N SER A 146 -0.26 -17.48 -7.49
CA SER A 146 -1.07 -16.31 -7.17
C SER A 146 -1.74 -16.48 -5.82
N TYR A 147 -2.17 -15.38 -5.24
CA TYR A 147 -2.90 -15.39 -3.98
C TYR A 147 -3.92 -14.27 -3.95
N THR A 148 -5.12 -14.58 -3.51
CA THR A 148 -6.18 -13.59 -3.30
C THR A 148 -6.57 -13.57 -1.84
N ALA A 149 -6.49 -12.40 -1.22
CA ALA A 149 -6.90 -12.18 0.16
C ALA A 149 -8.15 -11.31 0.20
N SER A 150 -9.12 -11.68 1.02
CA SER A 150 -10.29 -10.86 1.25
C SER A 150 -9.96 -9.71 2.19
N LEU A 151 -10.37 -8.50 1.81
CA LEU A 151 -10.32 -7.30 2.66
C LEU A 151 -11.65 -7.06 3.37
N ARG A 152 -12.65 -7.91 3.12
CA ARG A 152 -13.93 -7.84 3.81
C ARG A 152 -13.70 -8.20 5.26
N HIS A 153 -14.21 -7.36 6.15
CA HIS A 153 -14.14 -7.65 7.57
C HIS A 153 -14.95 -8.93 7.87
N ASP A 154 -14.36 -9.82 8.65
CA ASP A 154 -15.13 -10.89 9.26
C ASP A 154 -16.13 -10.27 10.26
N LYS A 155 -17.03 -11.10 10.80
CA LYS A 155 -18.07 -10.65 11.74
C LYS A 155 -17.51 -9.99 13.00
N GLU A 156 -16.22 -10.12 13.28
CA GLU A 156 -15.54 -9.55 14.44
C GLU A 156 -14.74 -8.27 14.10
N GLY A 157 -14.72 -7.86 12.83
CA GLY A 157 -13.99 -6.68 12.40
C GLY A 157 -12.47 -6.79 12.55
N LYS A 158 -11.95 -7.98 12.80
CA LYS A 158 -10.53 -8.24 12.95
C LYS A 158 -9.95 -8.71 11.64
N PHE A 159 -9.12 -7.88 11.05
CA PHE A 159 -8.29 -8.30 9.93
C PHE A 159 -6.89 -8.67 10.47
N SER A 160 -6.44 -9.87 10.18
CA SER A 160 -5.13 -10.36 10.56
C SER A 160 -4.34 -10.74 9.31
N ILE A 161 -3.04 -10.42 9.28
CA ILE A 161 -2.17 -10.89 8.20
C ILE A 161 -2.09 -12.43 8.18
N PHE A 162 -2.40 -13.09 9.30
CA PHE A 162 -2.52 -14.53 9.33
C PHE A 162 -3.68 -15.05 8.48
N SER A 163 -4.67 -14.21 8.17
CA SER A 163 -5.69 -14.56 7.18
C SER A 163 -5.15 -14.52 5.74
N LEU A 164 -4.01 -13.87 5.54
CA LEU A 164 -3.31 -13.84 4.26
C LEU A 164 -2.42 -15.06 4.06
N VAL A 165 -2.05 -15.75 5.12
CA VAL A 165 -1.25 -16.98 5.04
C VAL A 165 -2.21 -18.14 4.74
N PRO A 166 -2.01 -18.87 3.61
CA PRO A 166 -2.82 -20.05 3.34
C PRO A 166 -2.72 -21.00 4.51
N LYS A 167 -3.84 -21.31 5.13
CA LYS A 167 -3.87 -22.34 6.14
C LYS A 167 -3.68 -23.67 5.44
N PRO A 168 -2.71 -24.49 5.86
CA PRO A 168 -2.63 -25.84 5.35
C PRO A 168 -3.94 -26.54 5.70
N THR A 169 -4.72 -26.86 4.69
CA THR A 169 -5.89 -27.72 4.86
C THR A 169 -5.37 -29.13 5.03
N TYR A 170 -5.28 -29.58 6.24
CA TYR A 170 -5.20 -31.01 6.49
C TYR A 170 -6.58 -31.58 6.17
N SER A 171 -6.69 -32.21 5.02
CA SER A 171 -7.80 -33.09 4.75
C SER A 171 -7.67 -34.28 5.71
N SER A 172 -8.60 -34.39 6.64
CA SER A 172 -8.67 -35.55 7.52
C SER A 172 -9.18 -36.79 6.79
N ASP A 173 -9.40 -36.71 5.48
CA ASP A 173 -9.86 -37.83 4.66
C ASP A 173 -8.76 -38.74 4.12
N ASP A 174 -7.50 -38.39 4.33
CA ASP A 174 -6.41 -39.35 4.19
C ASP A 174 -6.41 -40.25 5.42
N GLY A 175 -7.46 -41.06 5.51
CA GLY A 175 -7.52 -42.13 6.45
C GLY A 175 -6.31 -43.03 6.23
N ILE A 176 -5.41 -43.02 7.20
CA ILE A 176 -4.44 -44.09 7.35
C ILE A 176 -5.24 -45.36 7.63
N GLY A 177 -5.51 -46.11 6.57
CA GLY A 177 -5.99 -47.48 6.70
C GLY A 177 -4.85 -48.39 7.11
#